data_78a08c10135596db2910020254769865
#
_entry.id   78a08c10135596db2910020254769865
#
_cell.length_a   1.000
_cell.length_b   1.000
_cell.length_c   1.000
_cell.angle_alpha   90.00
_cell.angle_beta   90.00
_cell.angle_gamma   90.00
#
_symmetry.space_group_name_H-M   'P 1'
#
loop_
_entity.id
_entity.type
_entity.pdbx_description
1 polymer ?
#
loop_
_entity_poly.entity_id
_entity_poly.type
_entity_poly.pdbx_seq_one_letter_code
_entity_poly.pdbx_strand_id
1 'polypeptide(L)'
;MNLKRTMFASGLVILIAASLAACGTSNDSENMSENGNAKQTIKVGSKDFTESLVISEIYADALEENGYIVDRVQNIASSVIPQSIEAGEVDLYPEYTGTSLLTIFDLPLETDPDKVYDLVKKEYEKNGVLTVLDYAQANDSAGIAIKTSVAEKYNIYTISDLQKNADKIRFASQGEFDQREDGLPGLKEVYGSFAFKSSTVYDNSLKYQVLLNDEADATPAYTTEGQLSNKDEFTILDDDKKFWPPYNLMPVIRQDILESNPEIKTIINNINKDLDTDTLIELNAKVDIDGEDYADVAKEYYESIK
;
A
#
# COMPACT_ATOMS: atom_id res chain seq x y z
N MET A 1 -65.23 0.50 -1.55
CA MET A 1 -66.03 1.48 -0.76
C MET A 1 -65.29 2.80 -0.86
N ASN A 2 -65.70 3.56 -1.79
CA ASN A 2 -65.79 5.01 -1.97
C ASN A 2 -65.46 5.89 -0.74
N LEU A 3 -64.69 6.97 -0.92
CA LEU A 3 -65.14 8.35 -1.09
C LEU A 3 -63.95 9.32 -1.09
N LYS A 4 -63.70 9.98 -2.25
CA LYS A 4 -63.87 11.41 -2.58
C LYS A 4 -63.02 12.41 -1.79
N ARG A 5 -62.05 13.06 -2.52
CA ARG A 5 -62.09 14.43 -3.08
C ARG A 5 -62.32 15.55 -2.07
N THR A 6 -61.37 16.50 -1.96
CA THR A 6 -61.67 17.90 -2.35
C THR A 6 -60.34 18.70 -2.58
N MET A 7 -60.31 19.41 -3.72
CA MET A 7 -59.41 20.50 -4.08
C MET A 7 -59.78 21.76 -3.26
N PHE A 8 -58.81 22.59 -2.93
CA PHE A 8 -59.00 24.06 -2.94
C PHE A 8 -57.76 24.75 -3.47
N ALA A 9 -57.93 25.42 -4.60
CA ALA A 9 -57.04 26.41 -5.15
C ALA A 9 -57.44 27.80 -4.64
N SER A 10 -56.51 28.63 -4.31
CA SER A 10 -56.68 30.07 -4.38
C SER A 10 -55.32 30.75 -4.50
N GLY A 11 -55.10 31.37 -5.62
CA GLY A 11 -53.98 32.22 -5.97
C GLY A 11 -54.15 33.64 -5.38
N LEU A 12 -53.05 34.30 -5.24
CA LEU A 12 -53.01 35.75 -5.20
C LEU A 12 -51.69 36.23 -5.87
N VAL A 13 -51.88 36.98 -6.95
CA VAL A 13 -50.92 37.78 -7.70
C VAL A 13 -50.95 39.19 -7.19
N ILE A 14 -49.82 39.84 -6.89
CA ILE A 14 -49.60 41.29 -6.88
C ILE A 14 -48.11 41.55 -7.12
N LEU A 15 -47.73 41.96 -8.24
CA LEU A 15 -47.32 43.18 -8.95
C LEU A 15 -46.38 44.15 -8.19
N ILE A 16 -45.14 44.20 -8.73
CA ILE A 16 -44.32 45.36 -9.19
C ILE A 16 -44.15 46.55 -8.26
N ALA A 17 -42.90 46.90 -8.01
CA ALA A 17 -42.40 48.28 -8.16
C ALA A 17 -40.89 48.28 -8.37
N ALA A 18 -40.48 48.74 -9.54
CA ALA A 18 -39.14 49.12 -9.86
C ALA A 18 -38.84 50.52 -9.29
N SER A 19 -37.65 50.73 -8.74
CA SER A 19 -37.08 52.06 -8.52
C SER A 19 -35.59 52.04 -8.90
N LEU A 20 -35.32 52.67 -10.01
CA LEU A 20 -34.00 53.18 -10.42
C LEU A 20 -33.74 54.51 -9.71
N ALA A 21 -32.57 54.65 -9.08
CA ALA A 21 -31.81 55.91 -8.97
C ALA A 21 -30.44 55.55 -8.39
N ALA A 22 -29.43 55.67 -9.15
CA ALA A 22 -28.55 56.82 -9.46
C ALA A 22 -27.21 56.71 -8.71
N CYS A 23 -26.15 56.53 -9.51
CA CYS A 23 -24.78 57.05 -9.44
C CYS A 23 -24.21 57.50 -8.11
N GLY A 24 -23.15 56.81 -7.71
CA GLY A 24 -22.15 57.24 -6.77
C GLY A 24 -20.84 56.53 -7.07
N THR A 25 -19.99 57.19 -7.89
CA THR A 25 -18.59 56.82 -8.10
C THR A 25 -17.81 57.01 -6.81
N SER A 26 -17.33 55.91 -6.25
CA SER A 26 -16.11 55.95 -5.44
C SER A 26 -15.29 54.73 -5.82
N ASN A 27 -14.18 55.01 -6.50
CA ASN A 27 -13.05 54.12 -6.65
C ASN A 27 -12.49 53.82 -5.24
N ASP A 28 -12.78 52.65 -4.73
CA ASP A 28 -11.90 51.96 -3.83
C ASP A 28 -11.57 50.62 -4.49
N SER A 29 -10.52 50.70 -5.29
CA SER A 29 -9.74 49.53 -5.69
C SER A 29 -9.04 49.06 -4.43
N GLU A 30 -9.75 48.38 -3.56
CA GLU A 30 -9.07 47.48 -2.61
C GLU A 30 -8.51 46.32 -3.43
N ASN A 31 -7.22 46.45 -3.64
CA ASN A 31 -6.30 45.38 -3.95
C ASN A 31 -6.63 44.19 -3.10
N MET A 32 -7.41 43.25 -3.58
CA MET A 32 -7.27 41.86 -3.22
C MET A 32 -6.06 41.32 -3.97
N SER A 33 -4.88 41.76 -3.50
CA SER A 33 -3.66 41.06 -3.84
C SER A 33 -3.67 39.70 -3.26
N GLU A 34 -3.56 38.73 -4.16
CA GLU A 34 -2.76 37.57 -3.97
C GLU A 34 -3.14 36.66 -2.77
N ASN A 35 -4.16 35.87 -2.98
CA ASN A 35 -3.97 34.51 -2.55
C ASN A 35 -2.94 33.87 -3.47
N GLY A 36 -1.74 33.67 -2.94
CA GLY A 36 -0.74 32.84 -3.59
C GLY A 36 -1.42 31.55 -4.04
N ASN A 37 -1.04 31.09 -5.21
CA ASN A 37 -1.51 29.91 -5.90
C ASN A 37 -1.71 28.76 -4.90
N ALA A 38 -2.91 28.57 -4.40
CA ALA A 38 -3.25 27.33 -3.71
C ALA A 38 -3.08 26.24 -4.76
N LYS A 39 -2.10 25.34 -4.54
CA LYS A 39 -1.89 24.19 -5.42
C LYS A 39 -3.15 23.33 -5.44
N GLN A 40 -3.28 22.53 -6.47
CA GLN A 40 -4.39 21.59 -6.65
C GLN A 40 -4.54 20.67 -5.43
N THR A 41 -5.75 20.24 -5.13
CA THR A 41 -6.02 19.17 -4.19
C THR A 41 -5.62 17.84 -4.82
N ILE A 42 -4.81 17.05 -4.12
CA ILE A 42 -4.37 15.69 -4.52
C ILE A 42 -5.01 14.66 -3.58
N LYS A 43 -5.69 13.69 -4.16
CA LYS A 43 -6.30 12.57 -3.42
C LYS A 43 -5.28 11.45 -3.27
N VAL A 44 -4.73 11.29 -2.07
CA VAL A 44 -3.77 10.22 -1.75
C VAL A 44 -4.52 9.04 -1.15
N GLY A 45 -4.47 7.90 -1.82
CA GLY A 45 -5.14 6.67 -1.40
C GLY A 45 -4.23 5.72 -0.62
N SER A 46 -4.84 4.87 0.20
CA SER A 46 -4.17 3.72 0.80
C SER A 46 -4.98 2.44 0.67
N LYS A 47 -4.30 1.31 0.65
CA LYS A 47 -4.93 0.01 0.91
C LYS A 47 -5.24 -0.12 2.42
N ASP A 48 -5.91 -1.22 2.78
CA ASP A 48 -6.46 -1.48 4.13
C ASP A 48 -5.49 -2.27 5.04
N PHE A 49 -4.18 -1.96 4.99
CA PHE A 49 -3.16 -2.53 5.86
C PHE A 49 -2.10 -1.49 6.25
N THR A 50 -1.41 -1.73 7.36
CA THR A 50 -0.53 -0.79 8.06
C THR A 50 0.49 -0.12 7.14
N GLU A 51 1.28 -0.89 6.40
CA GLU A 51 2.33 -0.34 5.53
C GLU A 51 1.78 0.65 4.51
N SER A 52 0.66 0.28 3.85
CA SER A 52 0.03 1.16 2.86
C SER A 52 -0.50 2.46 3.49
N LEU A 53 -1.02 2.39 4.72
CA LEU A 53 -1.45 3.57 5.49
C LEU A 53 -0.27 4.48 5.81
N VAL A 54 0.80 3.93 6.37
CA VAL A 54 2.01 4.69 6.73
C VAL A 54 2.62 5.37 5.50
N ILE A 55 2.81 4.62 4.40
CA ILE A 55 3.43 5.18 3.20
C ILE A 55 2.55 6.24 2.54
N SER A 56 1.23 6.04 2.51
CA SER A 56 0.30 7.05 1.97
C SER A 56 0.34 8.36 2.79
N GLU A 57 0.48 8.28 4.11
CA GLU A 57 0.67 9.46 4.97
C GLU A 57 2.00 10.15 4.72
N ILE A 58 3.11 9.40 4.56
CA ILE A 58 4.42 9.99 4.21
C ILE A 58 4.32 10.76 2.88
N TYR A 59 3.62 10.21 1.87
CA TYR A 59 3.39 10.92 0.61
C TYR A 59 2.52 12.16 0.80
N ALA A 60 1.47 12.06 1.64
CA ALA A 60 0.58 13.17 1.97
C ALA A 60 1.33 14.31 2.65
N ASP A 61 2.13 14.02 3.69
CA ASP A 61 2.92 15.02 4.42
C ASP A 61 3.92 15.73 3.50
N ALA A 62 4.58 14.97 2.62
CA ALA A 62 5.51 15.55 1.66
C ALA A 62 4.81 16.47 0.64
N LEU A 63 3.63 16.11 0.17
CA LEU A 63 2.84 16.96 -0.72
C LEU A 63 2.35 18.21 0.01
N GLU A 64 1.87 18.10 1.24
CA GLU A 64 1.42 19.24 2.06
C GLU A 64 2.55 20.22 2.35
N GLU A 65 3.76 19.74 2.70
CA GLU A 65 4.93 20.62 2.89
C GLU A 65 5.32 21.37 1.60
N ASN A 66 5.07 20.76 0.44
CA ASN A 66 5.28 21.40 -0.85
C ASN A 66 4.08 22.25 -1.32
N GLY A 67 3.10 22.51 -0.43
CA GLY A 67 1.99 23.44 -0.62
C GLY A 67 0.78 22.90 -1.35
N TYR A 68 0.68 21.56 -1.53
CA TYR A 68 -0.56 20.93 -2.02
C TYR A 68 -1.58 20.82 -0.88
N ILE A 69 -2.85 20.78 -1.26
CA ILE A 69 -3.93 20.36 -0.37
C ILE A 69 -4.07 18.85 -0.58
N VAL A 70 -4.07 18.07 0.48
CA VAL A 70 -4.21 16.61 0.37
C VAL A 70 -5.54 16.14 0.93
N ASP A 71 -6.25 15.34 0.15
CA ASP A 71 -7.41 14.58 0.56
C ASP A 71 -7.00 13.11 0.75
N ARG A 72 -7.13 12.59 1.97
CA ARG A 72 -6.71 11.25 2.35
C ARG A 72 -7.85 10.25 2.17
N VAL A 73 -7.74 9.39 1.17
CA VAL A 73 -8.75 8.38 0.82
C VAL A 73 -8.25 7.00 1.25
N GLN A 74 -8.42 6.70 2.52
CA GLN A 74 -7.75 5.57 3.17
C GLN A 74 -8.60 4.32 3.29
N ASN A 75 -7.96 3.18 3.63
CA ASN A 75 -8.60 1.89 3.90
C ASN A 75 -9.41 1.34 2.71
N ILE A 76 -8.91 1.48 1.50
CA ILE A 76 -9.53 0.91 0.31
C ILE A 76 -9.07 -0.54 0.16
N ALA A 77 -10.01 -1.47 0.00
CA ALA A 77 -9.67 -2.86 -0.23
C ALA A 77 -8.73 -3.01 -1.44
N SER A 78 -7.71 -3.86 -1.32
CA SER A 78 -6.67 -4.05 -2.36
C SER A 78 -7.23 -4.42 -3.73
N SER A 79 -8.39 -5.10 -3.78
CA SER A 79 -9.09 -5.44 -5.03
C SER A 79 -9.90 -4.28 -5.63
N VAL A 80 -10.09 -3.18 -4.89
CA VAL A 80 -10.94 -2.04 -5.30
C VAL A 80 -10.09 -0.83 -5.73
N ILE A 81 -8.95 -0.60 -5.08
CA ILE A 81 -8.14 0.60 -5.31
C ILE A 81 -7.69 0.80 -6.78
N PRO A 82 -7.40 -0.25 -7.59
CA PRO A 82 -7.07 -0.04 -9.00
C PRO A 82 -8.20 0.61 -9.79
N GLN A 83 -9.45 0.26 -9.47
CA GLN A 83 -10.62 0.86 -10.11
C GLN A 83 -10.88 2.29 -9.59
N SER A 84 -10.62 2.54 -8.30
CA SER A 84 -10.80 3.87 -7.70
C SER A 84 -9.85 4.92 -8.30
N ILE A 85 -8.59 4.56 -8.58
CA ILE A 85 -7.66 5.49 -9.24
C ILE A 85 -8.02 5.71 -10.71
N GLU A 86 -8.46 4.68 -11.45
CA GLU A 86 -8.95 4.85 -12.82
C GLU A 86 -10.18 5.75 -12.88
N ALA A 87 -11.07 5.65 -11.90
CA ALA A 87 -12.28 6.47 -11.79
C ALA A 87 -12.00 7.91 -11.31
N GLY A 88 -10.78 8.22 -10.85
CA GLY A 88 -10.41 9.53 -10.28
C GLY A 88 -10.94 9.75 -8.87
N GLU A 89 -11.28 8.70 -8.14
CA GLU A 89 -11.59 8.76 -6.71
C GLU A 89 -10.31 8.86 -5.88
N VAL A 90 -9.18 8.37 -6.41
CA VAL A 90 -7.81 8.48 -5.92
C VAL A 90 -6.95 9.05 -7.05
N ASP A 91 -5.93 9.85 -6.73
CA ASP A 91 -4.98 10.42 -7.69
C ASP A 91 -3.59 9.79 -7.61
N LEU A 92 -3.19 9.34 -6.41
CA LEU A 92 -1.89 8.72 -6.10
C LEU A 92 -2.07 7.69 -4.98
N TYR A 93 -1.44 6.52 -5.10
CA TYR A 93 -1.35 5.55 -4.00
C TYR A 93 -0.11 4.67 -4.09
N PRO A 94 0.37 4.10 -2.95
CA PRO A 94 1.44 3.10 -2.94
C PRO A 94 0.92 1.75 -3.41
N GLU A 95 1.55 1.19 -4.43
CA GLU A 95 1.29 -0.14 -4.99
C GLU A 95 2.60 -0.95 -4.98
N TYR A 96 2.52 -2.22 -5.34
CA TYR A 96 3.65 -3.13 -5.39
C TYR A 96 3.82 -3.71 -6.79
N THR A 97 5.07 -3.78 -7.25
CA THR A 97 5.39 -4.25 -8.61
C THR A 97 4.89 -5.66 -8.87
N GLY A 98 5.06 -6.59 -7.91
CA GLY A 98 4.60 -7.97 -8.03
C GLY A 98 3.07 -8.10 -8.04
N THR A 99 2.36 -7.30 -7.24
CA THR A 99 0.88 -7.24 -7.26
C THR A 99 0.38 -6.75 -8.62
N SER A 100 1.01 -5.70 -9.15
CA SER A 100 0.67 -5.19 -10.48
C SER A 100 0.94 -6.22 -11.56
N LEU A 101 2.09 -6.92 -11.50
CA LEU A 101 2.46 -7.94 -12.47
C LEU A 101 1.44 -9.09 -12.51
N LEU A 102 1.21 -9.72 -11.35
CA LEU A 102 0.50 -10.99 -11.26
C LEU A 102 -1.02 -10.83 -11.08
N THR A 103 -1.44 -9.83 -10.27
CA THR A 103 -2.84 -9.72 -9.85
C THR A 103 -3.62 -8.71 -10.70
N ILE A 104 -3.02 -7.55 -11.02
CA ILE A 104 -3.72 -6.50 -11.75
C ILE A 104 -3.67 -6.77 -13.25
N PHE A 105 -2.50 -7.18 -13.79
CA PHE A 105 -2.30 -7.34 -15.23
C PHE A 105 -2.21 -8.79 -15.71
N ASP A 106 -2.21 -9.78 -14.82
CA ASP A 106 -2.13 -11.22 -15.14
C ASP A 106 -0.98 -11.53 -16.13
N LEU A 107 0.21 -10.96 -15.85
CA LEU A 107 1.39 -11.14 -16.67
C LEU A 107 2.19 -12.37 -16.22
N PRO A 108 3.00 -12.96 -17.13
CA PRO A 108 3.91 -14.05 -16.76
C PRO A 108 4.88 -13.64 -15.65
N LEU A 109 5.24 -14.62 -14.81
CA LEU A 109 6.24 -14.45 -13.76
C LEU A 109 7.58 -13.92 -14.36
N GLU A 110 8.07 -12.83 -13.80
CA GLU A 110 9.41 -12.27 -13.99
C GLU A 110 10.01 -12.02 -12.61
N THR A 111 11.29 -12.23 -12.43
CA THR A 111 11.98 -12.14 -11.13
C THR A 111 13.07 -11.07 -11.08
N ASP A 112 13.32 -10.39 -12.18
CA ASP A 112 14.24 -9.25 -12.24
C ASP A 112 13.47 -7.97 -11.93
N PRO A 113 13.82 -7.21 -10.86
CA PRO A 113 13.03 -6.04 -10.43
C PRO A 113 12.87 -4.97 -11.50
N ASP A 114 13.93 -4.67 -12.25
CA ASP A 114 13.89 -3.65 -13.30
C ASP A 114 12.97 -4.07 -14.44
N LYS A 115 13.01 -5.35 -14.83
CA LYS A 115 12.11 -5.87 -15.87
C LYS A 115 10.67 -5.91 -15.41
N VAL A 116 10.39 -6.29 -14.14
CA VAL A 116 9.05 -6.25 -13.58
C VAL A 116 8.52 -4.83 -13.64
N TYR A 117 9.30 -3.86 -13.17
CA TYR A 117 8.93 -2.45 -13.22
C TYR A 117 8.63 -1.98 -14.64
N ASP A 118 9.51 -2.27 -15.61
CA ASP A 118 9.31 -1.88 -17.01
C ASP A 118 8.04 -2.50 -17.62
N LEU A 119 7.76 -3.77 -17.30
CA LEU A 119 6.54 -4.46 -17.75
C LEU A 119 5.29 -3.79 -17.18
N VAL A 120 5.21 -3.59 -15.86
CA VAL A 120 4.02 -3.02 -15.23
C VAL A 120 3.82 -1.56 -15.61
N LYS A 121 4.90 -0.78 -15.72
CA LYS A 121 4.84 0.61 -16.21
C LYS A 121 4.22 0.70 -17.59
N LYS A 122 4.66 -0.15 -18.51
CA LYS A 122 4.11 -0.22 -19.87
C LYS A 122 2.61 -0.55 -19.87
N GLU A 123 2.16 -1.43 -18.96
CA GLU A 123 0.74 -1.76 -18.86
C GLU A 123 -0.09 -0.58 -18.33
N TYR A 124 0.38 0.09 -17.26
CA TYR A 124 -0.28 1.29 -16.73
C TYR A 124 -0.40 2.40 -17.77
N GLU A 125 0.63 2.61 -18.57
CA GLU A 125 0.67 3.70 -19.57
C GLU A 125 -0.14 3.42 -20.85
N LYS A 126 -0.61 2.17 -21.07
CA LYS A 126 -1.35 1.80 -22.31
C LYS A 126 -2.56 2.67 -22.61
N ASN A 127 -3.31 3.04 -21.60
CA ASN A 127 -4.57 3.79 -21.76
C ASN A 127 -4.37 5.31 -21.59
N GLY A 128 -3.16 5.78 -21.27
CA GLY A 128 -2.86 7.18 -21.02
C GLY A 128 -3.59 7.78 -19.81
N VAL A 129 -4.08 6.92 -18.89
CA VAL A 129 -4.79 7.35 -17.67
C VAL A 129 -3.86 7.34 -16.48
N LEU A 130 -3.05 6.30 -16.36
CA LEU A 130 -2.16 6.07 -15.23
C LEU A 130 -0.71 5.99 -15.70
N THR A 131 0.19 6.28 -14.77
CA THR A 131 1.62 5.98 -14.88
C THR A 131 2.15 5.60 -13.50
N VAL A 132 3.41 5.18 -13.43
CA VAL A 132 4.09 4.86 -12.19
C VAL A 132 5.32 5.74 -11.99
N LEU A 133 5.65 6.02 -10.74
CA LEU A 133 6.90 6.71 -10.39
C LEU A 133 7.97 5.67 -10.05
N ASP A 134 9.18 6.14 -9.75
CA ASP A 134 10.31 5.25 -9.48
C ASP A 134 10.02 4.39 -8.24
N TYR A 135 10.28 3.08 -8.34
CA TYR A 135 10.06 2.17 -7.23
C TYR A 135 11.14 2.31 -6.14
N ALA A 136 10.78 1.97 -4.90
CA ALA A 136 11.68 1.91 -3.76
C ALA A 136 12.49 0.59 -3.74
N GLN A 137 13.60 0.57 -3.01
CA GLN A 137 14.33 -0.67 -2.74
C GLN A 137 13.55 -1.61 -1.80
N ALA A 138 12.63 -1.04 -1.01
CA ALA A 138 11.72 -1.80 -0.17
C ALA A 138 10.93 -2.84 -0.97
N ASN A 139 10.92 -4.07 -0.47
CA ASN A 139 10.30 -5.23 -1.12
C ASN A 139 9.45 -5.99 -0.11
N ASP A 140 8.12 -5.94 -0.27
CA ASP A 140 7.14 -6.66 0.55
C ASP A 140 6.69 -7.96 -0.14
N SER A 141 7.63 -8.91 -0.23
CA SER A 141 7.38 -10.22 -0.82
C SER A 141 6.79 -11.20 0.18
N ALA A 142 6.09 -12.21 -0.32
CA ALA A 142 5.83 -13.40 0.48
C ALA A 142 7.15 -14.09 0.84
N GLY A 143 7.17 -14.78 1.97
CA GLY A 143 8.34 -15.45 2.50
C GLY A 143 8.00 -16.50 3.55
N ILE A 144 9.02 -17.01 4.22
CA ILE A 144 8.88 -17.91 5.37
C ILE A 144 9.74 -17.35 6.50
N ALA A 145 9.10 -17.06 7.64
CA ALA A 145 9.79 -16.75 8.88
C ALA A 145 10.03 -18.02 9.69
N ILE A 146 11.18 -18.10 10.34
CA ILE A 146 11.57 -19.19 11.25
C ILE A 146 12.07 -18.59 12.56
N LYS A 147 11.90 -19.30 13.68
CA LYS A 147 12.55 -18.89 14.94
C LYS A 147 14.06 -18.83 14.77
N THR A 148 14.68 -17.72 15.12
CA THR A 148 16.14 -17.50 14.99
C THR A 148 16.93 -18.61 15.68
N SER A 149 16.51 -19.03 16.88
CA SER A 149 17.13 -20.14 17.60
C SER A 149 17.08 -21.48 16.85
N VAL A 150 16.04 -21.72 16.04
CA VAL A 150 15.90 -22.93 15.21
C VAL A 150 16.72 -22.80 13.93
N ALA A 151 16.74 -21.62 13.31
CA ALA A 151 17.57 -21.31 12.16
C ALA A 151 19.05 -21.57 12.48
N GLU A 152 19.56 -21.02 13.59
CA GLU A 152 20.93 -21.21 14.06
C GLU A 152 21.22 -22.69 14.38
N LYS A 153 20.32 -23.36 15.11
CA LYS A 153 20.50 -24.75 15.52
C LYS A 153 20.69 -25.71 14.35
N TYR A 154 19.96 -25.49 13.24
CA TYR A 154 19.96 -26.38 12.09
C TYR A 154 20.65 -25.78 10.86
N ASN A 155 21.21 -24.55 10.97
CA ASN A 155 21.80 -23.79 9.88
C ASN A 155 20.84 -23.64 8.70
N ILE A 156 19.65 -23.08 8.98
CA ILE A 156 18.58 -22.84 8.01
C ILE A 156 18.45 -21.35 7.79
N TYR A 157 18.93 -20.85 6.65
CA TYR A 157 18.86 -19.43 6.28
C TYR A 157 18.23 -19.21 4.92
N THR A 158 18.01 -20.28 4.15
CA THR A 158 17.36 -20.23 2.83
C THR A 158 16.17 -21.19 2.79
N ILE A 159 15.27 -21.01 1.84
CA ILE A 159 14.17 -21.95 1.59
C ILE A 159 14.71 -23.34 1.18
N SER A 160 15.83 -23.38 0.45
CA SER A 160 16.51 -24.66 0.17
C SER A 160 17.00 -25.36 1.42
N ASP A 161 17.48 -24.62 2.42
CA ASP A 161 17.91 -25.23 3.70
C ASP A 161 16.71 -25.71 4.50
N LEU A 162 15.61 -24.93 4.51
CA LEU A 162 14.34 -25.36 5.14
C LEU A 162 13.86 -26.67 4.51
N GLN A 163 13.87 -26.76 3.18
CA GLN A 163 13.42 -27.97 2.47
C GLN A 163 14.25 -29.21 2.87
N LYS A 164 15.57 -29.07 2.95
CA LYS A 164 16.48 -30.18 3.35
C LYS A 164 16.29 -30.62 4.80
N ASN A 165 15.85 -29.73 5.67
CA ASN A 165 15.68 -29.97 7.11
C ASN A 165 14.21 -30.03 7.54
N ALA A 166 13.27 -30.10 6.60
CA ALA A 166 11.83 -30.02 6.88
C ALA A 166 11.34 -31.06 7.90
N ASP A 167 11.95 -32.26 7.92
CA ASP A 167 11.64 -33.31 8.85
C ASP A 167 11.90 -32.98 10.36
N LYS A 168 12.62 -31.90 10.60
CA LYS A 168 12.91 -31.36 11.95
C LYS A 168 11.98 -30.21 12.35
N ILE A 169 11.24 -29.63 11.41
CA ILE A 169 10.53 -28.39 11.54
C ILE A 169 9.04 -28.61 11.72
N ARG A 170 8.47 -28.03 12.77
CA ARG A 170 7.03 -27.89 12.99
C ARG A 170 6.58 -26.62 12.26
N PHE A 171 5.72 -26.75 11.26
CA PHE A 171 5.29 -25.65 10.42
C PHE A 171 3.89 -25.18 10.85
N ALA A 172 3.78 -23.89 11.19
CA ALA A 172 2.50 -23.23 11.39
C ALA A 172 2.01 -22.73 10.04
N SER A 173 1.17 -23.51 9.38
CA SER A 173 0.62 -23.14 8.08
C SER A 173 -0.58 -22.22 8.20
N GLN A 174 -0.91 -21.57 7.09
CA GLN A 174 -2.15 -20.82 6.90
C GLN A 174 -2.94 -21.51 5.79
N GLY A 175 -4.25 -21.66 5.97
CA GLY A 175 -5.07 -22.49 5.09
C GLY A 175 -5.00 -22.09 3.61
N GLU A 176 -4.89 -20.79 3.32
CA GLU A 176 -4.73 -20.30 1.96
C GLU A 176 -3.34 -20.61 1.39
N PHE A 177 -2.28 -20.48 2.18
CA PHE A 177 -0.91 -20.77 1.77
C PHE A 177 -0.75 -22.23 1.32
N ASP A 178 -1.50 -23.15 1.92
CA ASP A 178 -1.48 -24.57 1.56
C ASP A 178 -2.15 -24.88 0.22
N GLN A 179 -2.92 -23.93 -0.33
CA GLN A 179 -3.78 -24.15 -1.51
C GLN A 179 -3.39 -23.30 -2.73
N ARG A 180 -2.72 -22.16 -2.53
CA ARG A 180 -2.39 -21.21 -3.58
C ARG A 180 -1.14 -21.64 -4.35
N GLU A 181 -1.11 -21.34 -5.64
CA GLU A 181 0.06 -21.59 -6.51
C GLU A 181 1.28 -20.75 -6.11
N ASP A 182 1.07 -19.56 -5.52
CA ASP A 182 2.12 -18.71 -4.96
C ASP A 182 2.46 -19.05 -3.49
N GLY A 183 1.93 -20.16 -2.99
CA GLY A 183 2.16 -20.71 -1.65
C GLY A 183 2.91 -22.05 -1.67
N LEU A 184 2.50 -22.96 -0.75
CA LEU A 184 3.17 -24.24 -0.58
C LEU A 184 3.15 -25.15 -1.82
N PRO A 185 2.07 -25.20 -2.65
CA PRO A 185 2.09 -25.96 -3.91
C PRO A 185 3.22 -25.53 -4.84
N GLY A 186 3.31 -24.25 -5.18
CA GLY A 186 4.37 -23.75 -6.08
C GLY A 186 5.76 -23.86 -5.49
N LEU A 187 5.92 -23.63 -4.17
CA LEU A 187 7.19 -23.90 -3.49
C LEU A 187 7.65 -25.35 -3.66
N LYS A 188 6.72 -26.32 -3.59
CA LYS A 188 7.06 -27.74 -3.82
C LYS A 188 7.51 -28.01 -5.24
N GLU A 189 7.00 -27.32 -6.24
CA GLU A 189 7.44 -27.44 -7.62
C GLU A 189 8.87 -26.96 -7.81
N VAL A 190 9.24 -25.85 -7.17
CA VAL A 190 10.55 -25.21 -7.32
C VAL A 190 11.60 -25.82 -6.39
N TYR A 191 11.26 -26.04 -5.12
CA TYR A 191 12.19 -26.47 -4.08
C TYR A 191 12.16 -27.99 -3.81
N GLY A 192 11.10 -28.69 -4.23
CA GLY A 192 10.84 -30.07 -3.89
C GLY A 192 9.92 -30.19 -2.65
N SER A 193 9.54 -31.40 -2.32
CA SER A 193 8.63 -31.69 -1.21
C SER A 193 9.19 -31.24 0.13
N PHE A 194 8.36 -30.57 0.93
CA PHE A 194 8.63 -30.26 2.33
C PHE A 194 7.98 -31.35 3.21
N ALA A 195 8.78 -32.27 3.70
CA ALA A 195 8.33 -33.32 4.62
C ALA A 195 8.38 -32.81 6.06
N PHE A 196 7.60 -31.77 6.39
CA PHE A 196 7.60 -31.19 7.73
C PHE A 196 7.33 -32.23 8.82
N LYS A 197 8.01 -32.09 9.96
CA LYS A 197 7.77 -32.88 11.15
C LYS A 197 6.29 -32.87 11.58
N SER A 198 5.67 -31.71 11.48
CA SER A 198 4.23 -31.49 11.56
C SER A 198 3.88 -30.21 10.78
N SER A 199 2.66 -30.15 10.25
CA SER A 199 2.07 -28.94 9.69
C SER A 199 0.68 -28.78 10.30
N THR A 200 0.44 -27.63 10.94
CA THR A 200 -0.83 -27.32 11.59
C THR A 200 -1.29 -25.95 11.11
N VAL A 201 -2.55 -25.85 10.71
CA VAL A 201 -3.15 -24.59 10.25
C VAL A 201 -3.51 -23.74 11.47
N TYR A 202 -3.06 -22.49 11.46
CA TYR A 202 -3.37 -21.45 12.43
C TYR A 202 -3.99 -20.24 11.74
N ASP A 203 -4.69 -19.40 12.52
CA ASP A 203 -5.10 -18.09 12.07
C ASP A 203 -3.86 -17.21 11.82
N ASN A 204 -3.90 -16.41 10.74
CA ASN A 204 -2.76 -15.57 10.37
C ASN A 204 -2.33 -14.60 11.48
N SER A 205 -3.30 -14.07 12.24
CA SER A 205 -3.02 -13.15 13.36
C SER A 205 -2.27 -13.79 14.53
N LEU A 206 -2.26 -15.12 14.62
CA LEU A 206 -1.63 -15.88 15.71
C LEU A 206 -0.24 -16.42 15.35
N LYS A 207 0.20 -16.31 14.10
CA LYS A 207 1.38 -17.02 13.59
C LYS A 207 2.66 -16.78 14.38
N TYR A 208 2.98 -15.54 14.72
CA TYR A 208 4.16 -15.21 15.53
C TYR A 208 4.01 -15.63 16.99
N GLN A 209 2.79 -15.49 17.55
CA GLN A 209 2.53 -15.94 18.91
C GLN A 209 2.70 -17.48 19.06
N VAL A 210 2.32 -18.25 18.06
CA VAL A 210 2.50 -19.69 17.99
C VAL A 210 4.00 -20.07 17.97
N LEU A 211 4.83 -19.29 17.28
CA LEU A 211 6.28 -19.47 17.28
C LEU A 211 6.87 -19.14 18.67
N LEU A 212 6.46 -18.02 19.26
CA LEU A 212 6.92 -17.60 20.60
C LEU A 212 6.52 -18.59 21.70
N ASN A 213 5.33 -19.18 21.59
CA ASN A 213 4.85 -20.21 22.51
C ASN A 213 5.52 -21.59 22.32
N ASP A 214 6.45 -21.71 21.38
CA ASP A 214 7.12 -22.98 21.03
C ASP A 214 6.16 -24.09 20.54
N GLU A 215 5.04 -23.70 19.91
CA GLU A 215 4.09 -24.63 19.30
C GLU A 215 4.50 -24.98 17.86
N ALA A 216 5.17 -24.07 17.17
CA ALA A 216 5.75 -24.25 15.84
C ALA A 216 7.14 -23.60 15.74
N ASP A 217 7.85 -23.88 14.65
CA ASP A 217 9.21 -23.42 14.41
C ASP A 217 9.30 -22.42 13.25
N ALA A 218 8.41 -22.53 12.26
CA ALA A 218 8.36 -21.67 11.08
C ALA A 218 6.92 -21.44 10.61
N THR A 219 6.69 -20.36 9.88
CA THR A 219 5.38 -19.92 9.36
C THR A 219 5.53 -19.13 8.06
N PRO A 220 4.52 -19.10 7.17
CA PRO A 220 4.47 -18.11 6.10
C PRO A 220 4.47 -16.69 6.66
N ALA A 221 5.15 -15.77 5.97
CA ALA A 221 5.30 -14.39 6.38
C ALA A 221 5.35 -13.47 5.14
N TYR A 222 5.23 -12.17 5.39
CA TYR A 222 5.64 -11.14 4.43
C TYR A 222 6.94 -10.50 4.92
N THR A 223 7.79 -10.10 3.97
CA THR A 223 9.16 -9.69 4.29
C THR A 223 9.27 -8.34 4.99
N THR A 224 8.18 -7.58 5.08
CA THR A 224 8.10 -6.28 5.77
C THR A 224 7.29 -6.31 7.06
N GLU A 225 6.83 -7.49 7.51
CA GLU A 225 6.04 -7.57 8.75
C GLU A 225 6.83 -7.06 9.97
N GLY A 226 6.19 -6.21 10.77
CA GLY A 226 6.82 -5.53 11.90
C GLY A 226 7.48 -6.47 12.92
N GLN A 227 6.96 -7.70 13.09
CA GLN A 227 7.53 -8.72 13.96
C GLN A 227 8.96 -9.12 13.57
N LEU A 228 9.34 -8.94 12.31
CA LEU A 228 10.70 -9.19 11.82
C LEU A 228 11.74 -8.17 12.30
N SER A 229 11.31 -7.07 12.93
CA SER A 229 12.20 -6.14 13.64
C SER A 229 12.94 -6.84 14.79
N ASN A 230 12.31 -7.84 15.42
CA ASN A 230 12.92 -8.65 16.48
C ASN A 230 13.76 -9.80 15.90
N LYS A 231 14.95 -9.45 15.40
CA LYS A 231 15.89 -10.40 14.77
C LYS A 231 16.44 -11.47 15.75
N ASP A 232 16.33 -11.25 17.04
CA ASP A 232 16.69 -12.26 18.06
C ASP A 232 15.66 -13.41 18.12
N GLU A 233 14.40 -13.14 17.77
CA GLU A 233 13.33 -14.13 17.80
C GLU A 233 13.02 -14.71 16.42
N PHE A 234 13.07 -13.90 15.35
CA PHE A 234 12.64 -14.28 14.01
C PHE A 234 13.68 -14.00 12.94
N THR A 235 13.85 -14.97 12.06
CA THR A 235 14.66 -14.88 10.84
C THR A 235 13.76 -15.10 9.64
N ILE A 236 13.78 -14.19 8.67
CA ILE A 236 13.15 -14.42 7.36
C ILE A 236 14.13 -15.21 6.48
N LEU A 237 13.63 -16.25 5.81
CA LEU A 237 14.45 -17.10 4.95
C LEU A 237 14.60 -16.48 3.56
N ASP A 238 15.82 -16.55 3.03
CA ASP A 238 16.11 -16.12 1.67
C ASP A 238 15.47 -17.08 0.64
N ASP A 239 14.75 -16.52 -0.33
CA ASP A 239 14.22 -17.25 -1.50
C ASP A 239 15.33 -17.43 -2.55
N ASP A 240 16.26 -18.33 -2.25
CA ASP A 240 17.49 -18.58 -3.01
C ASP A 240 17.26 -19.07 -4.46
N LYS A 241 16.03 -19.49 -4.79
CA LYS A 241 15.64 -19.85 -6.16
C LYS A 241 14.70 -18.86 -6.83
N LYS A 242 14.39 -17.74 -6.15
CA LYS A 242 13.55 -16.66 -6.68
C LYS A 242 12.19 -17.18 -7.15
N PHE A 243 11.49 -17.89 -6.28
CA PHE A 243 10.15 -18.40 -6.55
C PHE A 243 9.13 -17.27 -6.60
N TRP A 244 9.21 -16.30 -5.68
CA TRP A 244 8.36 -15.13 -5.72
C TRP A 244 8.95 -14.04 -6.61
N PRO A 245 8.11 -13.27 -7.33
CA PRO A 245 8.56 -12.04 -7.97
C PRO A 245 8.95 -10.99 -6.93
N PRO A 246 9.66 -9.94 -7.30
CA PRO A 246 9.84 -8.78 -6.43
C PRO A 246 8.51 -8.02 -6.28
N TYR A 247 8.23 -7.60 -5.04
CA TYR A 247 7.11 -6.73 -4.68
C TYR A 247 7.63 -5.38 -4.19
N ASN A 248 8.43 -4.72 -5.03
CA ASN A 248 8.94 -3.41 -4.69
C ASN A 248 7.81 -2.38 -4.60
N LEU A 249 7.86 -1.55 -3.55
CA LEU A 249 6.94 -0.44 -3.36
C LEU A 249 7.05 0.55 -4.53
N MET A 250 5.94 0.86 -5.18
CA MET A 250 5.88 1.67 -6.38
C MET A 250 4.66 2.59 -6.36
N PRO A 251 4.83 3.93 -6.47
CA PRO A 251 3.69 4.83 -6.54
C PRO A 251 2.99 4.74 -7.89
N VAL A 252 1.68 4.55 -7.87
CA VAL A 252 0.80 4.68 -9.06
C VAL A 252 0.13 6.04 -8.99
N ILE A 253 0.17 6.80 -10.08
CA ILE A 253 -0.37 8.15 -10.18
C ILE A 253 -1.16 8.35 -11.47
N ARG A 254 -2.20 9.16 -11.42
CA ARG A 254 -2.92 9.60 -12.60
C ARG A 254 -2.04 10.50 -13.48
N GLN A 255 -2.05 10.24 -14.78
CA GLN A 255 -1.20 10.96 -15.73
C GLN A 255 -1.59 12.44 -15.85
N ASP A 256 -2.89 12.77 -15.84
CA ASP A 256 -3.39 14.13 -15.89
C ASP A 256 -2.97 15.00 -14.68
N ILE A 257 -2.89 14.36 -13.49
CA ILE A 257 -2.39 14.99 -12.27
C ILE A 257 -0.89 15.28 -12.39
N LEU A 258 -0.12 14.30 -12.86
CA LEU A 258 1.33 14.44 -13.03
C LEU A 258 1.70 15.47 -14.12
N GLU A 259 0.95 15.50 -15.23
CA GLU A 259 1.13 16.51 -16.30
C GLU A 259 0.86 17.92 -15.80
N SER A 260 -0.16 18.09 -14.96
CA SER A 260 -0.52 19.38 -14.36
C SER A 260 0.42 19.80 -13.24
N ASN A 261 1.08 18.85 -12.59
CA ASN A 261 1.93 19.05 -11.40
C ASN A 261 3.22 18.20 -11.50
N PRO A 262 4.12 18.49 -12.44
CA PRO A 262 5.28 17.62 -12.72
C PRO A 262 6.27 17.51 -11.55
N GLU A 263 6.26 18.45 -10.62
CA GLU A 263 7.09 18.41 -9.42
C GLU A 263 6.72 17.27 -8.45
N ILE A 264 5.48 16.74 -8.50
CA ILE A 264 5.05 15.59 -7.68
C ILE A 264 6.00 14.41 -7.89
N LYS A 265 6.43 14.18 -9.13
CA LYS A 265 7.41 13.11 -9.42
C LYS A 265 8.68 13.26 -8.57
N THR A 266 9.23 14.45 -8.49
CA THR A 266 10.47 14.67 -7.72
C THR A 266 10.24 14.51 -6.23
N ILE A 267 9.10 15.03 -5.72
CA ILE A 267 8.74 14.93 -4.29
C ILE A 267 8.64 13.46 -3.88
N ILE A 268 7.84 12.67 -4.60
CA ILE A 268 7.59 11.27 -4.23
C ILE A 268 8.82 10.39 -4.48
N ASN A 269 9.54 10.58 -5.58
CA ASN A 269 10.75 9.80 -5.86
C ASN A 269 11.86 10.05 -4.82
N ASN A 270 11.95 11.25 -4.25
CA ASN A 270 12.90 11.52 -3.17
C ASN A 270 12.59 10.70 -1.92
N ILE A 271 11.31 10.50 -1.59
CA ILE A 271 10.89 9.63 -0.49
C ILE A 271 11.24 8.17 -0.79
N ASN A 272 10.83 7.67 -1.96
CA ASN A 272 11.05 6.27 -2.33
C ASN A 272 12.52 5.87 -2.35
N LYS A 273 13.40 6.81 -2.64
CA LYS A 273 14.85 6.57 -2.64
C LYS A 273 15.40 6.14 -1.28
N ASP A 274 14.78 6.61 -0.20
CA ASP A 274 15.22 6.36 1.18
C ASP A 274 14.44 5.21 1.84
N LEU A 275 13.45 4.61 1.13
CA LEU A 275 12.66 3.48 1.61
C LEU A 275 13.32 2.16 1.20
N ASP A 276 13.82 1.41 2.18
CA ASP A 276 14.25 0.03 2.05
C ASP A 276 13.40 -0.92 2.92
N THR A 277 13.64 -2.22 2.80
CA THR A 277 12.85 -3.23 3.52
C THR A 277 13.02 -3.12 5.04
N ASP A 278 14.23 -2.85 5.54
CA ASP A 278 14.45 -2.69 6.98
C ASP A 278 13.68 -1.47 7.52
N THR A 279 13.65 -0.37 6.78
CA THR A 279 12.85 0.81 7.11
C THR A 279 11.35 0.49 7.22
N LEU A 280 10.79 -0.25 6.24
CA LEU A 280 9.38 -0.65 6.32
C LEU A 280 9.08 -1.55 7.50
N ILE A 281 9.97 -2.49 7.83
CA ILE A 281 9.85 -3.33 9.03
C ILE A 281 9.78 -2.48 10.31
N GLU A 282 10.65 -1.48 10.42
CA GLU A 282 10.68 -0.60 11.59
C GLU A 282 9.41 0.26 11.70
N LEU A 283 8.95 0.83 10.59
CA LEU A 283 7.71 1.62 10.55
C LEU A 283 6.49 0.76 10.90
N ASN A 284 6.38 -0.42 10.31
CA ASN A 284 5.31 -1.36 10.60
C ASN A 284 5.35 -1.82 12.06
N ALA A 285 6.56 -2.02 12.64
CA ALA A 285 6.71 -2.43 14.04
C ALA A 285 6.19 -1.37 15.02
N LYS A 286 6.46 -0.10 14.79
CA LYS A 286 5.93 1.00 15.62
C LYS A 286 4.41 0.97 15.70
N VAL A 287 3.74 0.70 14.57
CA VAL A 287 2.27 0.64 14.53
C VAL A 287 1.74 -0.69 15.07
N ASP A 288 2.20 -1.82 14.52
CA ASP A 288 1.58 -3.13 14.77
C ASP A 288 2.00 -3.75 16.10
N ILE A 289 3.16 -3.36 16.65
CA ILE A 289 3.71 -3.91 17.91
C ILE A 289 3.63 -2.88 19.02
N ASP A 290 4.13 -1.67 18.78
CA ASP A 290 4.19 -0.62 19.82
C ASP A 290 2.84 0.10 19.97
N GLY A 291 1.93 -0.04 18.99
CA GLY A 291 0.57 0.51 19.03
C GLY A 291 0.53 2.02 18.79
N GLU A 292 1.53 2.56 18.10
CA GLU A 292 1.57 3.97 17.73
C GLU A 292 0.56 4.26 16.60
N ASP A 293 0.10 5.51 16.52
CA ASP A 293 -0.75 5.94 15.41
C ASP A 293 0.06 6.02 14.11
N TYR A 294 -0.45 5.43 13.03
CA TYR A 294 0.27 5.34 11.75
C TYR A 294 0.59 6.72 11.14
N ALA A 295 -0.26 7.74 11.38
CA ALA A 295 0.00 9.08 10.88
C ALA A 295 1.11 9.78 11.67
N ASP A 296 1.19 9.53 12.99
CA ASP A 296 2.29 10.03 13.82
C ASP A 296 3.62 9.37 13.42
N VAL A 297 3.62 8.05 13.18
CA VAL A 297 4.80 7.30 12.68
C VAL A 297 5.26 7.82 11.33
N ALA A 298 4.34 8.02 10.40
CA ALA A 298 4.63 8.57 9.07
C ALA A 298 5.27 9.95 9.15
N LYS A 299 4.70 10.82 9.96
CA LYS A 299 5.18 12.19 10.17
C LYS A 299 6.58 12.21 10.78
N GLU A 300 6.83 11.42 11.84
CA GLU A 300 8.15 11.31 12.46
C GLU A 300 9.20 10.86 11.45
N TYR A 301 8.88 9.83 10.66
CA TYR A 301 9.78 9.35 9.63
C TYR A 301 10.05 10.42 8.56
N TYR A 302 9.00 11.05 8.02
CA TYR A 302 9.15 12.10 7.01
C TYR A 302 10.02 13.25 7.53
N GLU A 303 9.83 13.68 8.78
CA GLU A 303 10.66 14.72 9.39
C GLU A 303 12.13 14.32 9.54
N SER A 304 12.43 13.03 9.62
CA SER A 304 13.79 12.52 9.76
C SER A 304 14.59 12.49 8.45
N ILE A 305 13.89 12.46 7.30
CA ILE A 305 14.53 12.32 5.97
C ILE A 305 14.52 13.61 5.14
N LYS A 306 13.82 14.68 5.56
CA LYS A 306 13.71 15.96 4.84
C LYS A 306 14.90 16.91 5.06
#